data_f2a1559986aa5d30fd3b183448867d61
#
_entry.id   f2a1559986aa5d30fd3b183448867d61
#
_cell.length_a   1.000
_cell.length_b   1.000
_cell.length_c   1.000
_cell.angle_alpha   90.00
_cell.angle_beta   90.00
_cell.angle_gamma   90.00
#
_symmetry.space_group_name_H-M   'P 1'
#
loop_
_entity.id
_entity.type
_entity.pdbx_description
1 polymer ?
#
loop_
_entity_poly.entity_id
_entity_poly.type
_entity_poly.pdbx_seq_one_letter_code
_entity_poly.pdbx_strand_id
1 'polypeptide(L)'
;MSTPANSPFSLKGRVALVTGSTTGLGKAMAVALGRAGAKVALNFQNNTARAEKALTEFKAAGAEGMLVRGDVSDEAEVARITAEIAKTLGPVDILVLNATPAQPQKPIEEYDWAFYRQMLDFFVKSPYLLSRACLPHMKQQRWGRIINIGSEVVARGVPNFTAYIAAKGGQNGFNRGLATEVAKWGITVNMIAPGWIPVERHENDPQEQKDGYRALIPADRWGVPDDLSGAVVFLASDAASFVTGQNLHVNGGMTVH
;
A
#
# COMPACT_ATOMS: atom_id res chain seq x y z
N MET A 1 -7.23 14.54 -15.73
CA MET A 1 -6.95 14.13 -17.13
C MET A 1 -6.70 12.62 -17.12
N SER A 2 -7.26 11.86 -18.07
CA SER A 2 -7.00 10.42 -18.19
C SER A 2 -5.65 10.17 -18.88
N THR A 3 -4.92 9.16 -18.42
CA THR A 3 -3.66 8.75 -19.05
C THR A 3 -3.92 8.22 -20.47
N PRO A 4 -3.22 8.68 -21.51
CA PRO A 4 -3.38 8.16 -22.86
C PRO A 4 -3.12 6.64 -22.91
N ALA A 5 -3.88 5.90 -23.71
CA ALA A 5 -3.78 4.43 -23.80
C ALA A 5 -2.38 3.92 -24.18
N ASN A 6 -1.60 4.70 -24.92
CA ASN A 6 -0.23 4.38 -25.34
C ASN A 6 0.85 4.97 -24.40
N SER A 7 0.46 5.53 -23.26
CA SER A 7 1.42 6.03 -22.26
C SER A 7 2.07 4.85 -21.53
N PRO A 8 3.38 4.89 -21.24
CA PRO A 8 4.04 3.86 -20.40
C PRO A 8 3.48 3.82 -18.97
N PHE A 9 2.69 4.82 -18.57
CA PHE A 9 1.98 4.89 -17.29
C PHE A 9 0.54 4.36 -17.38
N SER A 10 0.08 3.91 -18.56
CA SER A 10 -1.27 3.37 -18.70
C SER A 10 -1.43 2.03 -17.99
N LEU A 11 -2.51 1.89 -17.22
CA LEU A 11 -2.89 0.65 -16.53
C LEU A 11 -4.16 0.03 -17.15
N LYS A 12 -4.50 0.43 -18.38
CA LYS A 12 -5.68 -0.07 -19.08
C LYS A 12 -5.61 -1.59 -19.24
N GLY A 13 -6.69 -2.28 -18.84
CA GLY A 13 -6.78 -3.75 -18.90
C GLY A 13 -6.16 -4.46 -17.70
N ARG A 14 -5.61 -3.74 -16.71
CA ARG A 14 -5.05 -4.31 -15.49
C ARG A 14 -6.05 -4.29 -14.34
N VAL A 15 -5.95 -5.29 -13.47
CA VAL A 15 -6.73 -5.40 -12.24
C VAL A 15 -5.82 -5.13 -11.04
N ALA A 16 -6.19 -4.16 -10.21
CA ALA A 16 -5.45 -3.80 -9.00
C ALA A 16 -6.24 -4.17 -7.74
N LEU A 17 -5.57 -4.74 -6.74
CA LEU A 17 -6.07 -4.85 -5.38
C LEU A 17 -5.31 -3.85 -4.50
N VAL A 18 -6.02 -2.97 -3.82
CA VAL A 18 -5.46 -2.05 -2.83
C VAL A 18 -6.02 -2.37 -1.46
N THR A 19 -5.18 -2.82 -0.54
CA THR A 19 -5.63 -3.20 0.80
C THR A 19 -5.82 -1.96 1.69
N GLY A 20 -6.91 -1.94 2.51
CA GLY A 20 -7.21 -0.80 3.37
C GLY A 20 -7.45 0.50 2.60
N SER A 21 -8.21 0.45 1.51
CA SER A 21 -8.32 1.53 0.52
C SER A 21 -9.61 2.34 0.56
N THR A 22 -10.34 2.30 1.66
CA THR A 22 -11.58 3.09 1.82
C THR A 22 -11.38 4.42 2.55
N THR A 23 -10.14 4.77 2.89
CA THR A 23 -9.76 6.02 3.56
C THR A 23 -8.27 6.33 3.34
N GLY A 24 -7.86 7.54 3.64
CA GLY A 24 -6.45 7.97 3.70
C GLY A 24 -5.63 7.68 2.44
N LEU A 25 -4.40 7.24 2.65
CA LEU A 25 -3.43 6.97 1.58
C LEU A 25 -3.91 5.89 0.61
N GLY A 26 -4.51 4.82 1.14
CA GLY A 26 -5.02 3.72 0.33
C GLY A 26 -6.09 4.16 -0.66
N LYS A 27 -7.01 5.05 -0.23
CA LYS A 27 -8.05 5.62 -1.09
C LYS A 27 -7.45 6.48 -2.21
N ALA A 28 -6.50 7.36 -1.88
CA ALA A 28 -5.85 8.22 -2.88
C ALA A 28 -5.10 7.37 -3.92
N MET A 29 -4.34 6.35 -3.48
CA MET A 29 -3.65 5.44 -4.38
C MET A 29 -4.62 4.64 -5.26
N ALA A 30 -5.73 4.14 -4.70
CA ALA A 30 -6.76 3.45 -5.48
C ALA A 30 -7.34 4.34 -6.57
N VAL A 31 -7.69 5.60 -6.25
CA VAL A 31 -8.19 6.58 -7.23
C VAL A 31 -7.15 6.85 -8.31
N ALA A 32 -5.88 7.01 -7.96
CA ALA A 32 -4.81 7.24 -8.92
C ALA A 32 -4.66 6.07 -9.92
N LEU A 33 -4.67 4.82 -9.41
CA LEU A 33 -4.62 3.61 -10.25
C LEU A 33 -5.85 3.52 -11.17
N GLY A 34 -7.04 3.80 -10.65
CA GLY A 34 -8.27 3.83 -11.45
C GLY A 34 -8.24 4.88 -12.56
N ARG A 35 -7.78 6.10 -12.27
CA ARG A 35 -7.59 7.17 -13.27
C ARG A 35 -6.53 6.82 -14.32
N ALA A 36 -5.56 5.99 -13.98
CA ALA A 36 -4.58 5.46 -14.91
C ALA A 36 -5.13 4.30 -15.77
N GLY A 37 -6.37 3.85 -15.52
CA GLY A 37 -7.09 2.86 -16.33
C GLY A 37 -7.20 1.47 -15.73
N ALA A 38 -6.72 1.24 -14.51
CA ALA A 38 -6.90 -0.04 -13.83
C ALA A 38 -8.36 -0.21 -13.34
N LYS A 39 -8.85 -1.44 -13.35
CA LYS A 39 -10.01 -1.85 -12.54
C LYS A 39 -9.52 -2.11 -11.12
N VAL A 40 -10.14 -1.52 -10.11
CA VAL A 40 -9.61 -1.56 -8.74
C VAL A 40 -10.56 -2.25 -7.78
N ALA A 41 -10.06 -3.26 -7.07
CA ALA A 41 -10.71 -3.81 -5.89
C ALA A 41 -10.27 -3.02 -4.65
N LEU A 42 -11.23 -2.33 -4.03
CA LEU A 42 -11.04 -1.58 -2.79
C LEU A 42 -11.30 -2.51 -1.61
N ASN A 43 -10.25 -2.91 -0.89
CA ASN A 43 -10.41 -3.77 0.29
C ASN A 43 -10.66 -2.96 1.55
N PHE A 44 -11.55 -3.48 2.38
CA PHE A 44 -11.85 -3.00 3.73
C PHE A 44 -12.20 -4.16 4.68
N GLN A 45 -12.11 -3.92 5.99
CA GLN A 45 -12.42 -4.95 6.99
C GLN A 45 -13.75 -4.67 7.71
N ASN A 46 -13.95 -3.51 8.31
CA ASN A 46 -14.99 -3.32 9.32
C ASN A 46 -16.10 -2.31 8.97
N ASN A 47 -15.80 -1.21 8.30
CA ASN A 47 -16.73 -0.09 8.13
C ASN A 47 -17.37 -0.09 6.74
N THR A 48 -18.51 -0.77 6.60
CA THR A 48 -19.23 -0.89 5.33
C THR A 48 -19.77 0.45 4.82
N ALA A 49 -20.35 1.29 5.67
CA ALA A 49 -20.89 2.58 5.26
C ALA A 49 -19.78 3.51 4.70
N ARG A 50 -18.61 3.53 5.34
CA ARG A 50 -17.45 4.27 4.83
C ARG A 50 -16.96 3.69 3.50
N ALA A 51 -16.98 2.37 3.36
CA ALA A 51 -16.55 1.70 2.13
C ALA A 51 -17.49 2.02 0.96
N GLU A 52 -18.80 2.01 1.16
CA GLU A 52 -19.80 2.36 0.15
C GLU A 52 -19.65 3.82 -0.31
N LYS A 53 -19.45 4.74 0.65
CA LYS A 53 -19.14 6.13 0.34
C LYS A 53 -17.85 6.24 -0.49
N ALA A 54 -16.78 5.54 -0.09
CA ALA A 54 -15.51 5.56 -0.82
C ALA A 54 -15.66 5.02 -2.25
N LEU A 55 -16.44 3.95 -2.46
CA LEU A 55 -16.72 3.41 -3.79
C LEU A 55 -17.52 4.41 -4.66
N THR A 56 -18.49 5.10 -4.07
CA THR A 56 -19.27 6.13 -4.76
C THR A 56 -18.35 7.26 -5.25
N GLU A 57 -17.49 7.77 -4.38
CA GLU A 57 -16.51 8.79 -4.72
C GLU A 57 -15.48 8.31 -5.75
N PHE A 58 -15.05 7.04 -5.64
CA PHE A 58 -14.15 6.39 -6.58
C PHE A 58 -14.76 6.33 -8.01
N LYS A 59 -16.01 5.90 -8.11
CA LYS A 59 -16.75 5.87 -9.38
C LYS A 59 -17.01 7.27 -9.94
N ALA A 60 -17.33 8.24 -9.10
CA ALA A 60 -17.50 9.63 -9.49
C ALA A 60 -16.20 10.25 -10.04
N ALA A 61 -15.03 9.75 -9.62
CA ALA A 61 -13.73 10.10 -10.17
C ALA A 61 -13.45 9.49 -11.56
N GLY A 62 -14.41 8.76 -12.15
CA GLY A 62 -14.31 8.11 -13.47
C GLY A 62 -13.58 6.77 -13.48
N ALA A 63 -13.43 6.13 -12.33
CA ALA A 63 -12.71 4.86 -12.19
C ALA A 63 -13.68 3.66 -12.07
N GLU A 64 -13.27 2.49 -12.58
CA GLU A 64 -14.02 1.23 -12.51
C GLU A 64 -13.49 0.38 -11.36
N GLY A 65 -14.38 -0.12 -10.50
CA GLY A 65 -13.96 -0.98 -9.39
C GLY A 65 -15.09 -1.52 -8.55
N MET A 66 -14.69 -2.32 -7.55
CA MET A 66 -15.59 -2.98 -6.61
C MET A 66 -15.06 -2.85 -5.17
N LEU A 67 -15.95 -3.06 -4.21
CA LEU A 67 -15.56 -3.30 -2.82
C LEU A 67 -15.28 -4.80 -2.63
N VAL A 68 -14.28 -5.11 -1.82
CA VAL A 68 -14.07 -6.46 -1.30
C VAL A 68 -13.78 -6.38 0.20
N ARG A 69 -14.67 -7.00 1.00
CA ARG A 69 -14.51 -7.05 2.45
C ARG A 69 -13.64 -8.22 2.85
N GLY A 70 -12.77 -8.06 3.83
CA GLY A 70 -12.08 -9.16 4.49
C GLY A 70 -10.79 -8.74 5.19
N ASP A 71 -10.35 -9.61 6.11
CA ASP A 71 -9.08 -9.47 6.83
C ASP A 71 -7.94 -10.04 5.98
N VAL A 72 -7.01 -9.18 5.61
CA VAL A 72 -5.86 -9.54 4.78
C VAL A 72 -4.76 -10.29 5.55
N SER A 73 -4.87 -10.39 6.87
CA SER A 73 -3.98 -11.20 7.72
C SER A 73 -4.50 -12.63 7.96
N ASP A 74 -5.73 -12.95 7.49
CA ASP A 74 -6.32 -14.28 7.54
C ASP A 74 -6.21 -15.01 6.19
N GLU A 75 -5.69 -16.24 6.20
CA GLU A 75 -5.41 -17.00 4.97
C GLU A 75 -6.69 -17.41 4.22
N ALA A 76 -7.74 -17.78 4.92
CA ALA A 76 -9.00 -18.16 4.30
C ALA A 76 -9.70 -16.94 3.68
N GLU A 77 -9.67 -15.81 4.38
CA GLU A 77 -10.19 -14.54 3.86
C GLU A 77 -9.39 -14.06 2.63
N VAL A 78 -8.07 -14.17 2.62
CA VAL A 78 -7.25 -13.82 1.44
C VAL A 78 -7.63 -14.69 0.24
N ALA A 79 -7.81 -15.99 0.43
CA ALA A 79 -8.26 -16.89 -0.65
C ALA A 79 -9.64 -16.48 -1.19
N ARG A 80 -10.60 -16.16 -0.29
CA ARG A 80 -11.94 -15.69 -0.68
C ARG A 80 -11.88 -14.33 -1.41
N ILE A 81 -11.13 -13.36 -0.88
CA ILE A 81 -10.94 -12.03 -1.48
C ILE A 81 -10.42 -12.15 -2.91
N THR A 82 -9.35 -12.90 -3.12
CA THR A 82 -8.72 -13.04 -4.43
C THR A 82 -9.62 -13.78 -5.43
N ALA A 83 -10.36 -14.79 -4.98
CA ALA A 83 -11.34 -15.49 -5.82
C ALA A 83 -12.52 -14.60 -6.22
N GLU A 84 -13.05 -13.78 -5.30
CA GLU A 84 -14.14 -12.83 -5.57
C GLU A 84 -13.72 -11.76 -6.58
N ILE A 85 -12.50 -11.22 -6.43
CA ILE A 85 -11.93 -10.25 -7.38
C ILE A 85 -11.77 -10.90 -8.76
N ALA A 86 -11.18 -12.10 -8.81
CA ALA A 86 -10.95 -12.81 -10.07
C ALA A 86 -12.26 -13.09 -10.85
N LYS A 87 -13.33 -13.40 -10.14
CA LYS A 87 -14.67 -13.62 -10.73
C LYS A 87 -15.29 -12.34 -11.29
N THR A 88 -15.03 -11.18 -10.66
CA THR A 88 -15.77 -9.93 -10.96
C THR A 88 -14.98 -9.00 -11.89
N LEU A 89 -13.69 -8.79 -11.63
CA LEU A 89 -12.84 -7.86 -12.37
C LEU A 89 -11.80 -8.55 -13.23
N GLY A 90 -11.47 -9.78 -12.90
CA GLY A 90 -10.32 -10.54 -13.42
C GLY A 90 -9.26 -10.79 -12.34
N PRO A 91 -8.27 -11.67 -12.63
CA PRO A 91 -7.19 -11.95 -11.69
C PRO A 91 -6.35 -10.70 -11.38
N VAL A 92 -5.76 -10.63 -10.19
CA VAL A 92 -5.01 -9.47 -9.72
C VAL A 92 -3.64 -9.39 -10.42
N ASP A 93 -3.42 -8.30 -11.14
CA ASP A 93 -2.16 -7.93 -11.80
C ASP A 93 -1.29 -7.02 -10.95
N ILE A 94 -1.92 -6.13 -10.18
CA ILE A 94 -1.28 -5.10 -9.36
C ILE A 94 -1.74 -5.26 -7.92
N LEU A 95 -0.80 -5.45 -7.00
CA LEU A 95 -1.07 -5.62 -5.59
C LEU A 95 -0.45 -4.47 -4.79
N VAL A 96 -1.27 -3.65 -4.12
CA VAL A 96 -0.83 -2.57 -3.23
C VAL A 96 -1.14 -2.94 -1.78
N LEU A 97 -0.11 -3.19 -1.00
CA LEU A 97 -0.13 -3.68 0.37
C LEU A 97 -0.08 -2.51 1.34
N ASN A 98 -1.27 -1.90 1.59
CA ASN A 98 -1.42 -0.66 2.36
C ASN A 98 -2.12 -0.85 3.70
N ALA A 99 -2.93 -1.90 3.90
CA ALA A 99 -3.68 -2.11 5.14
C ALA A 99 -2.79 -2.00 6.38
N THR A 100 -3.29 -1.33 7.40
CA THR A 100 -2.54 -1.06 8.63
C THR A 100 -3.48 -1.02 9.84
N PRO A 101 -3.11 -1.63 10.98
CA PRO A 101 -3.83 -1.47 12.25
C PRO A 101 -3.43 -0.15 12.95
N ALA A 102 -3.98 0.10 14.13
CA ALA A 102 -3.51 1.16 15.01
C ALA A 102 -2.06 0.91 15.45
N GLN A 103 -1.29 1.98 15.59
CA GLN A 103 0.16 1.94 15.87
C GLN A 103 0.49 2.88 17.03
N PRO A 104 0.07 2.57 18.28
CA PRO A 104 0.43 3.38 19.44
C PRO A 104 1.94 3.36 19.64
N GLN A 105 2.51 4.53 19.93
CA GLN A 105 3.90 4.66 20.36
C GLN A 105 3.98 4.43 21.88
N LYS A 106 4.85 3.51 22.29
CA LYS A 106 5.07 3.12 23.68
C LYS A 106 6.53 2.76 23.92
N PRO A 107 7.07 2.96 25.15
CA PRO A 107 8.31 2.32 25.59
C PRO A 107 8.24 0.80 25.36
N ILE A 108 9.39 0.15 25.13
CA ILE A 108 9.43 -1.28 24.82
C ILE A 108 8.81 -2.14 25.95
N GLU A 109 8.94 -1.69 27.20
CA GLU A 109 8.44 -2.38 28.38
C GLU A 109 6.90 -2.40 28.46
N GLU A 110 6.23 -1.50 27.74
CA GLU A 110 4.77 -1.38 27.72
C GLU A 110 4.10 -2.12 26.56
N TYR A 111 4.90 -2.68 25.66
CA TYR A 111 4.36 -3.54 24.59
C TYR A 111 4.28 -4.99 25.08
N ASP A 112 3.16 -5.64 24.85
CA ASP A 112 3.06 -7.09 24.95
C ASP A 112 3.45 -7.80 23.63
N TRP A 113 3.73 -9.09 23.73
CA TRP A 113 4.08 -9.88 22.53
C TRP A 113 2.90 -10.05 21.56
N ALA A 114 1.65 -9.99 22.04
CA ALA A 114 0.46 -10.06 21.20
C ALA A 114 0.41 -8.87 20.21
N PHE A 115 0.76 -7.68 20.69
CA PHE A 115 0.86 -6.49 19.83
C PHE A 115 1.99 -6.61 18.80
N TYR A 116 3.18 -7.08 19.21
CA TYR A 116 4.28 -7.36 18.26
C TYR A 116 3.85 -8.34 17.17
N ARG A 117 3.18 -9.42 17.55
CA ARG A 117 2.65 -10.41 16.61
C ARG A 117 1.61 -9.81 15.66
N GLN A 118 0.72 -8.96 16.16
CA GLN A 118 -0.24 -8.24 15.32
C GLN A 118 0.47 -7.37 14.27
N MET A 119 1.53 -6.66 14.65
CA MET A 119 2.31 -5.87 13.69
C MET A 119 2.96 -6.78 12.62
N LEU A 120 3.51 -7.91 13.02
CA LEU A 120 4.08 -8.89 12.08
C LEU A 120 3.00 -9.51 11.17
N ASP A 121 1.80 -9.79 11.69
CA ASP A 121 0.69 -10.33 10.90
C ASP A 121 0.27 -9.34 9.81
N PHE A 122 0.19 -8.04 10.12
CA PHE A 122 -0.17 -7.03 9.13
C PHE A 122 0.93 -6.72 8.12
N PHE A 123 2.20 -6.65 8.55
CA PHE A 123 3.28 -6.14 7.70
C PHE A 123 4.22 -7.21 7.13
N VAL A 124 4.10 -8.48 7.59
CA VAL A 124 4.87 -9.59 7.04
C VAL A 124 3.96 -10.70 6.53
N LYS A 125 3.04 -11.21 7.37
CA LYS A 125 2.15 -12.31 7.00
C LYS A 125 1.18 -11.90 5.89
N SER A 126 0.51 -10.74 6.00
CA SER A 126 -0.42 -10.27 4.98
C SER A 126 0.24 -10.08 3.59
N PRO A 127 1.41 -9.40 3.46
CA PRO A 127 2.17 -9.36 2.22
C PRO A 127 2.50 -10.75 1.65
N TYR A 128 2.91 -11.67 2.51
CA TYR A 128 3.20 -13.07 2.12
C TYR A 128 1.95 -13.76 1.55
N LEU A 129 0.83 -13.73 2.28
CA LEU A 129 -0.40 -14.41 1.88
C LEU A 129 -0.96 -13.87 0.55
N LEU A 130 -1.05 -12.55 0.42
CA LEU A 130 -1.57 -11.90 -0.78
C LEU A 130 -0.64 -12.11 -1.99
N SER A 131 0.67 -11.98 -1.80
CA SER A 131 1.63 -12.25 -2.87
C SER A 131 1.54 -13.70 -3.33
N ARG A 132 1.51 -14.65 -2.40
CA ARG A 132 1.37 -16.09 -2.69
C ARG A 132 0.09 -16.39 -3.48
N ALA A 133 -1.02 -15.73 -3.16
CA ALA A 133 -2.30 -15.91 -3.87
C ALA A 133 -2.27 -15.33 -5.30
N CYS A 134 -1.58 -14.20 -5.52
CA CYS A 134 -1.56 -13.53 -6.82
C CYS A 134 -0.43 -14.02 -7.76
N LEU A 135 0.66 -14.53 -7.22
CA LEU A 135 1.85 -14.93 -8.00
C LEU A 135 1.59 -15.99 -9.10
N PRO A 136 0.74 -17.01 -8.93
CA PRO A 136 0.49 -17.99 -10.00
C PRO A 136 0.02 -17.33 -11.30
N HIS A 137 -0.96 -16.42 -11.23
CA HIS A 137 -1.44 -15.66 -12.38
C HIS A 137 -0.35 -14.74 -12.94
N MET A 138 0.32 -13.96 -12.08
CA MET A 138 1.39 -13.03 -12.48
C MET A 138 2.54 -13.77 -13.20
N LYS A 139 2.93 -14.96 -12.72
CA LYS A 139 3.95 -15.80 -13.36
C LYS A 139 3.48 -16.33 -14.75
N GLN A 140 2.22 -16.76 -14.84
CA GLN A 140 1.65 -17.28 -16.08
C GLN A 140 1.65 -16.23 -17.20
N GLN A 141 1.24 -15.00 -16.89
CA GLN A 141 1.22 -13.90 -17.87
C GLN A 141 2.58 -13.19 -18.03
N ARG A 142 3.60 -13.56 -17.23
CA ARG A 142 4.93 -12.94 -17.18
C ARG A 142 4.88 -11.42 -16.93
N TRP A 143 3.95 -11.00 -16.10
CA TRP A 143 3.75 -9.61 -15.71
C TRP A 143 3.10 -9.54 -14.32
N GLY A 144 3.56 -8.66 -13.47
CA GLY A 144 2.97 -8.39 -12.18
C GLY A 144 3.65 -7.19 -11.50
N ARG A 145 2.90 -6.52 -10.62
CA ARG A 145 3.41 -5.39 -9.83
C ARG A 145 2.96 -5.56 -8.39
N ILE A 146 3.93 -5.68 -7.48
CA ILE A 146 3.69 -5.76 -6.04
C ILE A 146 4.31 -4.52 -5.39
N ILE A 147 3.49 -3.73 -4.71
CA ILE A 147 3.89 -2.46 -4.12
C ILE A 147 3.57 -2.51 -2.63
N ASN A 148 4.59 -2.58 -1.81
CA ASN A 148 4.48 -2.50 -0.35
C ASN A 148 4.41 -1.03 0.08
N ILE A 149 3.51 -0.70 1.00
CA ILE A 149 3.54 0.61 1.65
C ILE A 149 4.33 0.49 2.95
N GLY A 150 5.56 0.97 2.89
CA GLY A 150 6.51 0.98 3.99
C GLY A 150 6.30 2.13 4.95
N SER A 151 7.38 2.62 5.50
CA SER A 151 7.42 3.83 6.33
C SER A 151 8.86 4.34 6.44
N GLU A 152 9.04 5.64 6.53
CA GLU A 152 10.33 6.27 6.80
C GLU A 152 10.91 5.95 8.18
N VAL A 153 10.04 5.52 9.14
CA VAL A 153 10.46 5.22 10.52
C VAL A 153 11.55 4.16 10.60
N VAL A 154 11.62 3.26 9.61
CA VAL A 154 12.68 2.24 9.53
C VAL A 154 14.05 2.87 9.35
N ALA A 155 14.15 3.90 8.50
CA ALA A 155 15.39 4.62 8.26
C ALA A 155 15.72 5.60 9.41
N ARG A 156 14.69 6.16 10.05
CA ARG A 156 14.86 7.17 11.12
C ARG A 156 15.15 6.57 12.51
N GLY A 157 14.70 5.34 12.79
CA GLY A 157 14.81 4.76 14.13
C GLY A 157 14.02 5.53 15.18
N VAL A 158 12.75 5.83 14.91
CA VAL A 158 11.88 6.63 15.80
C VAL A 158 11.72 5.95 17.17
N PRO A 159 11.98 6.64 18.31
CA PRO A 159 11.84 6.04 19.63
C PRO A 159 10.38 5.66 19.94
N ASN A 160 10.18 4.75 20.88
CA ASN A 160 8.88 4.24 21.31
C ASN A 160 8.04 3.59 20.19
N PHE A 161 8.70 3.07 19.16
CA PHE A 161 8.01 2.51 17.97
C PHE A 161 8.59 1.17 17.53
N THR A 162 9.24 0.46 18.45
CA THR A 162 10.02 -0.75 18.16
C THR A 162 9.20 -1.85 17.48
N ALA A 163 7.95 -2.10 17.89
CA ALA A 163 7.09 -3.12 17.30
C ALA A 163 6.75 -2.81 15.83
N TYR A 164 6.39 -1.58 15.54
CA TYR A 164 6.07 -1.13 14.18
C TYR A 164 7.32 -1.12 13.28
N ILE A 165 8.43 -0.59 13.78
CA ILE A 165 9.71 -0.55 13.05
C ILE A 165 10.21 -1.96 12.73
N ALA A 166 10.15 -2.90 13.69
CA ALA A 166 10.53 -4.28 13.48
C ALA A 166 9.71 -4.93 12.37
N ALA A 167 8.39 -4.75 12.39
CA ALA A 167 7.50 -5.30 11.38
C ALA A 167 7.68 -4.65 9.99
N LYS A 168 7.87 -3.34 9.92
CA LYS A 168 8.18 -2.62 8.67
C LYS A 168 9.57 -2.94 8.13
N GLY A 169 10.54 -3.19 9.01
CA GLY A 169 11.85 -3.73 8.64
C GLY A 169 11.73 -5.14 8.04
N GLY A 170 10.91 -6.00 8.65
CA GLY A 170 10.57 -7.32 8.10
C GLY A 170 9.89 -7.23 6.73
N GLN A 171 8.96 -6.29 6.55
CA GLN A 171 8.32 -6.02 5.26
C GLN A 171 9.35 -5.58 4.20
N ASN A 172 10.33 -4.75 4.56
CA ASN A 172 11.41 -4.34 3.65
C ASN A 172 12.30 -5.53 3.26
N GLY A 173 12.65 -6.40 4.22
CA GLY A 173 13.35 -7.66 3.94
C GLY A 173 12.57 -8.55 2.98
N PHE A 174 11.26 -8.74 3.22
CA PHE A 174 10.35 -9.47 2.33
C PHE A 174 10.32 -8.87 0.92
N ASN A 175 10.21 -7.54 0.81
CA ASN A 175 10.23 -6.81 -0.46
C ASN A 175 11.47 -7.16 -1.31
N ARG A 176 12.65 -7.11 -0.69
CA ARG A 176 13.93 -7.41 -1.38
C ARG A 176 14.05 -8.87 -1.78
N GLY A 177 13.73 -9.80 -0.87
CA GLY A 177 13.80 -11.23 -1.14
C GLY A 177 12.86 -11.65 -2.26
N LEU A 178 11.60 -11.23 -2.20
CA LEU A 178 10.63 -11.55 -3.23
C LEU A 178 10.98 -10.91 -4.59
N ALA A 179 11.50 -9.68 -4.59
CA ALA A 179 11.91 -9.00 -5.81
C ALA A 179 12.92 -9.83 -6.65
N THR A 180 13.96 -10.36 -5.99
CA THR A 180 14.97 -11.18 -6.67
C THR A 180 14.41 -12.53 -7.13
N GLU A 181 13.53 -13.14 -6.33
CA GLU A 181 12.93 -14.43 -6.65
C GLU A 181 12.05 -14.39 -7.90
N VAL A 182 11.26 -13.30 -8.08
CA VAL A 182 10.23 -13.25 -9.13
C VAL A 182 10.61 -12.43 -10.36
N ALA A 183 11.72 -11.70 -10.34
CA ALA A 183 12.15 -10.81 -11.43
C ALA A 183 12.19 -11.50 -12.81
N LYS A 184 12.66 -12.76 -12.87
CA LYS A 184 12.72 -13.57 -14.11
C LYS A 184 11.35 -13.80 -14.77
N TRP A 185 10.26 -13.57 -14.04
CA TRP A 185 8.89 -13.69 -14.53
C TRP A 185 8.30 -12.34 -14.98
N GLY A 186 9.10 -11.27 -15.08
CA GLY A 186 8.63 -9.93 -15.42
C GLY A 186 7.79 -9.27 -14.31
N ILE A 187 7.91 -9.77 -13.07
CA ILE A 187 7.21 -9.26 -11.90
C ILE A 187 8.17 -8.34 -11.13
N THR A 188 7.72 -7.13 -10.81
CA THR A 188 8.47 -6.21 -9.95
C THR A 188 7.86 -6.13 -8.56
N VAL A 189 8.70 -6.02 -7.55
CA VAL A 189 8.30 -5.87 -6.14
C VAL A 189 9.04 -4.68 -5.57
N ASN A 190 8.31 -3.62 -5.20
CA ASN A 190 8.88 -2.39 -4.71
C ASN A 190 8.15 -1.89 -3.46
N MET A 191 8.73 -0.92 -2.80
CA MET A 191 8.17 -0.29 -1.62
C MET A 191 8.07 1.23 -1.83
N ILE A 192 6.97 1.83 -1.37
CA ILE A 192 6.85 3.26 -1.15
C ILE A 192 6.90 3.47 0.36
N ALA A 193 7.83 4.31 0.83
CA ALA A 193 7.96 4.68 2.24
C ALA A 193 7.52 6.13 2.44
N PRO A 194 6.23 6.35 2.80
CA PRO A 194 5.75 7.68 3.10
C PRO A 194 6.31 8.20 4.42
N GLY A 195 6.35 9.53 4.53
CA GLY A 195 6.42 10.21 5.80
C GLY A 195 5.08 10.17 6.55
N TRP A 196 5.00 10.86 7.68
CA TRP A 196 3.72 11.07 8.34
C TRP A 196 2.86 12.05 7.52
N ILE A 197 1.91 11.50 6.78
CA ILE A 197 0.92 12.26 6.03
C ILE A 197 -0.38 12.25 6.83
N PRO A 198 -0.88 13.40 7.32
CA PRO A 198 -2.11 13.47 8.08
C PRO A 198 -3.30 12.97 7.25
N VAL A 199 -4.08 12.09 7.83
CA VAL A 199 -5.34 11.56 7.30
C VAL A 199 -6.34 11.45 8.44
N GLU A 200 -7.58 11.06 8.18
CA GLU A 200 -8.71 11.08 9.11
C GLU A 200 -8.40 10.44 10.46
N ARG A 201 -7.63 9.36 10.50
CA ARG A 201 -7.22 8.68 11.75
C ARG A 201 -6.32 9.53 12.66
N HIS A 202 -5.71 10.60 12.13
CA HIS A 202 -4.79 11.49 12.84
C HIS A 202 -5.46 12.79 13.32
N GLU A 203 -6.77 12.95 13.14
CA GLU A 203 -7.47 14.18 13.51
C GLU A 203 -7.28 14.53 14.98
N ASN A 204 -7.32 13.52 15.85
CA ASN A 204 -7.20 13.68 17.30
C ASN A 204 -5.76 13.58 17.83
N ASP A 205 -4.75 13.44 16.96
CA ASP A 205 -3.36 13.44 17.40
C ASP A 205 -2.97 14.82 17.97
N PRO A 206 -2.13 14.88 19.02
CA PRO A 206 -1.74 16.13 19.66
C PRO A 206 -1.12 17.13 18.67
N GLN A 207 -1.55 18.39 18.75
CA GLN A 207 -1.08 19.45 17.85
C GLN A 207 0.43 19.68 17.97
N GLU A 208 0.97 19.62 19.18
CA GLU A 208 2.42 19.73 19.42
C GLU A 208 3.24 18.67 18.67
N GLN A 209 2.75 17.42 18.63
CA GLN A 209 3.40 16.36 17.85
C GLN A 209 3.35 16.66 16.34
N LYS A 210 2.20 17.17 15.88
CA LYS A 210 2.03 17.56 14.46
C LYS A 210 3.00 18.69 14.12
N ASP A 211 3.06 19.73 14.92
CA ASP A 211 3.93 20.89 14.68
C ASP A 211 5.42 20.50 14.75
N GLY A 212 5.80 19.69 15.74
CA GLY A 212 7.15 19.16 15.85
C GLY A 212 7.58 18.33 14.65
N TYR A 213 6.69 17.44 14.16
CA TYR A 213 7.00 16.67 12.95
C TYR A 213 7.05 17.57 11.70
N ARG A 214 6.11 18.50 11.56
CA ARG A 214 6.04 19.43 10.42
C ARG A 214 7.34 20.24 10.27
N ALA A 215 7.89 20.71 11.40
CA ALA A 215 9.13 21.49 11.42
C ALA A 215 10.37 20.71 10.93
N LEU A 216 10.30 19.37 10.92
CA LEU A 216 11.40 18.51 10.44
C LEU A 216 11.33 18.23 8.94
N ILE A 217 10.24 18.57 8.24
CA ILE A 217 10.09 18.27 6.81
C ILE A 217 10.85 19.30 5.97
N PRO A 218 11.93 18.92 5.25
CA PRO A 218 12.71 19.88 4.45
C PRO A 218 11.91 20.57 3.34
N ALA A 219 10.89 19.89 2.78
CA ALA A 219 10.02 20.48 1.75
C ALA A 219 9.10 21.58 2.30
N ASP A 220 9.16 21.90 3.57
CA ASP A 220 8.44 22.97 4.26
C ASP A 220 6.93 22.95 4.03
N ARG A 221 6.33 21.77 3.90
CA ARG A 221 4.88 21.53 3.86
C ARG A 221 4.51 20.14 4.36
N TRP A 222 3.28 19.97 4.78
CA TRP A 222 2.74 18.62 4.97
C TRP A 222 2.66 17.88 3.63
N GLY A 223 2.96 16.57 3.67
CA GLY A 223 2.51 15.67 2.62
C GLY A 223 0.98 15.53 2.64
N VAL A 224 0.41 15.31 1.46
CA VAL A 224 -1.00 14.98 1.29
C VAL A 224 -1.12 13.59 0.64
N PRO A 225 -2.26 12.88 0.79
CA PRO A 225 -2.42 11.55 0.19
C PRO A 225 -2.10 11.50 -1.31
N ASP A 226 -2.37 12.56 -2.04
CA ASP A 226 -2.07 12.66 -3.48
C ASP A 226 -0.57 12.72 -3.81
N ASP A 227 0.31 13.04 -2.87
CA ASP A 227 1.77 12.98 -3.08
C ASP A 227 2.26 11.54 -3.37
N LEU A 228 1.47 10.50 -3.00
CA LEU A 228 1.79 9.12 -3.33
C LEU A 228 1.25 8.68 -4.70
N SER A 229 0.34 9.45 -5.29
CA SER A 229 -0.39 9.07 -6.52
C SER A 229 0.56 8.85 -7.70
N GLY A 230 1.53 9.74 -7.90
CA GLY A 230 2.54 9.60 -8.96
C GLY A 230 3.43 8.38 -8.76
N ALA A 231 3.89 8.15 -7.52
CA ALA A 231 4.77 7.04 -7.19
C ALA A 231 4.08 5.67 -7.38
N VAL A 232 2.83 5.53 -6.93
CA VAL A 232 2.09 4.27 -7.07
C VAL A 232 1.78 3.95 -8.54
N VAL A 233 1.38 4.94 -9.34
CA VAL A 233 1.13 4.74 -10.78
C VAL A 233 2.43 4.40 -11.52
N PHE A 234 3.54 5.07 -11.23
CA PHE A 234 4.85 4.75 -11.78
C PHE A 234 5.22 3.29 -11.50
N LEU A 235 5.25 2.89 -10.24
CA LEU A 235 5.64 1.54 -9.84
C LEU A 235 4.66 0.45 -10.32
N ALA A 236 3.39 0.79 -10.55
CA ALA A 236 2.37 -0.11 -11.08
C ALA A 236 2.44 -0.28 -12.60
N SER A 237 3.16 0.57 -13.32
CA SER A 237 3.13 0.67 -14.78
C SER A 237 4.33 -0.02 -15.46
N ASP A 238 4.34 0.00 -16.79
CA ASP A 238 5.48 -0.47 -17.59
C ASP A 238 6.67 0.49 -17.55
N ALA A 239 6.46 1.76 -17.15
CA ALA A 239 7.54 2.71 -16.92
C ALA A 239 8.53 2.25 -15.82
N ALA A 240 8.08 1.37 -14.90
CA ALA A 240 8.91 0.80 -13.84
C ALA A 240 9.30 -0.67 -14.11
N SER A 241 9.23 -1.15 -15.34
CA SER A 241 9.46 -2.59 -15.67
C SER A 241 10.86 -3.10 -15.30
N PHE A 242 11.84 -2.20 -15.15
CA PHE A 242 13.21 -2.54 -14.73
C PHE A 242 13.55 -2.06 -13.31
N VAL A 243 12.55 -1.55 -12.58
CA VAL A 243 12.68 -1.11 -11.19
C VAL A 243 12.10 -2.17 -10.27
N THR A 244 12.95 -2.88 -9.52
CA THR A 244 12.52 -3.91 -8.56
C THR A 244 13.43 -3.93 -7.33
N GLY A 245 12.89 -4.32 -6.17
CA GLY A 245 13.60 -4.36 -4.90
C GLY A 245 13.83 -2.99 -4.25
N GLN A 246 13.31 -1.92 -4.83
CA GLN A 246 13.58 -0.55 -4.37
C GLN A 246 12.64 -0.11 -3.25
N ASN A 247 13.13 0.84 -2.45
CA ASN A 247 12.37 1.55 -1.43
C ASN A 247 12.37 3.05 -1.79
N LEU A 248 11.25 3.53 -2.30
CA LEU A 248 11.07 4.92 -2.72
C LEU A 248 10.49 5.74 -1.56
N HIS A 249 11.28 6.64 -0.98
CA HIS A 249 10.81 7.56 0.05
C HIS A 249 9.99 8.69 -0.56
N VAL A 250 8.78 8.91 -0.02
CA VAL A 250 7.88 10.01 -0.37
C VAL A 250 7.54 10.75 0.92
N ASN A 251 8.47 11.58 1.40
CA ASN A 251 8.43 12.18 2.72
C ASN A 251 8.98 13.63 2.77
N GLY A 252 9.03 14.32 1.64
CA GLY A 252 9.48 15.71 1.57
C GLY A 252 10.95 15.94 1.94
N GLY A 253 11.80 14.91 1.78
CA GLY A 253 13.23 14.98 2.11
C GLY A 253 13.57 14.63 3.56
N MET A 254 12.62 14.16 4.36
CA MET A 254 12.84 13.77 5.77
C MET A 254 13.94 12.70 5.92
N THR A 255 14.08 11.82 4.94
CA THR A 255 15.18 10.85 4.84
C THR A 255 15.81 10.93 3.48
N VAL A 256 17.14 11.00 3.40
CA VAL A 256 17.92 10.96 2.17
C VAL A 256 18.88 9.76 2.23
N HIS A 257 19.10 9.10 1.09
CA HIS A 257 19.94 7.90 0.97
C HIS A 257 20.89 8.03 -0.21
#